data_c46994c1b6f8fbd704ea1be1e41fe22b
#
_entry.id   c46994c1b6f8fbd704ea1be1e41fe22b
#
_cell.length_a   1.000
_cell.length_b   1.000
_cell.length_c   1.000
_cell.angle_alpha   90.00
_cell.angle_beta   90.00
_cell.angle_gamma   90.00
#
_symmetry.space_group_name_H-M   'P 1'
#
loop_
_entity.id
_entity.type
_entity.pdbx_description
1 polymer ?
#
loop_
_entity_poly.entity_id
_entity_poly.type
_entity_poly.pdbx_seq_one_letter_code
_entity_poly.pdbx_strand_id
1 'polypeptide(L)'
;MTNAQGYYPGDPKLDPVFAKLNERKAVIFMHPTECCTPGHAGVGPVSDPMMEYFFDTTRAVVNLLLAGTVEKYQNLTFLVSHCGATIPPLVERFTAFATLILGQTDSPSSARVKELFRTRFYFDLAGFPFPDLIKGYLTVGEPGRLLYGSDYPYTSEKACTVLSERMEAGLRELFDEDMIKKIYSGNAQEILNVSNSC
;
A
#
# COMPACT_ATOMS: atom_id res chain seq x y z
N MET A 1 -1.15 7.70 7.16
CA MET A 1 0.16 7.68 7.86
C MET A 1 0.64 6.24 7.99
N THR A 2 1.94 5.98 7.78
CA THR A 2 2.54 4.65 7.99
C THR A 2 2.80 4.34 9.47
N ASN A 3 2.98 5.37 10.27
CA ASN A 3 3.15 5.24 11.72
C ASN A 3 2.51 6.40 12.49
N ALA A 4 2.33 6.25 13.79
CA ALA A 4 1.88 7.28 14.72
C ALA A 4 2.89 7.39 15.87
N GLN A 5 3.73 8.44 15.86
CA GLN A 5 4.74 8.66 16.89
C GLN A 5 5.64 7.45 17.17
N GLY A 6 6.06 6.75 16.11
CA GLY A 6 6.90 5.57 16.22
C GLY A 6 6.15 4.24 16.40
N TYR A 7 4.81 4.25 16.51
CA TYR A 7 4.01 3.03 16.58
C TYR A 7 3.46 2.67 15.20
N TYR A 8 3.70 1.45 14.75
CA TYR A 8 3.12 0.92 13.52
C TYR A 8 1.65 0.49 13.71
N PRO A 9 0.86 0.42 12.64
CA PRO A 9 -0.59 0.19 12.70
C PRO A 9 -1.06 -1.07 13.43
N GLY A 10 -0.21 -2.09 13.55
CA GLY A 10 -0.52 -3.29 14.34
C GLY A 10 -0.20 -3.20 15.83
N ASP A 11 0.30 -2.06 16.33
CA ASP A 11 0.57 -1.88 17.75
C ASP A 11 -0.74 -1.89 18.55
N PRO A 12 -0.85 -2.68 19.65
CA PRO A 12 -2.05 -2.75 20.48
C PRO A 12 -2.54 -1.42 21.02
N LYS A 13 -1.65 -0.42 21.17
CA LYS A 13 -2.04 0.93 21.61
C LYS A 13 -2.95 1.64 20.62
N LEU A 14 -2.89 1.26 19.34
CA LEU A 14 -3.75 1.82 18.30
C LEU A 14 -5.09 1.08 18.14
N ASP A 15 -5.29 -0.01 18.87
CA ASP A 15 -6.50 -0.83 18.82
C ASP A 15 -7.81 -0.03 19.02
N PRO A 16 -7.91 0.88 20.01
CA PRO A 16 -9.11 1.71 20.18
C PRO A 16 -9.39 2.62 18.97
N VAL A 17 -8.34 3.07 18.28
CA VAL A 17 -8.48 3.88 17.05
C VAL A 17 -9.03 3.02 15.92
N PHE A 18 -8.47 1.83 15.71
CA PHE A 18 -8.93 0.90 14.67
C PHE A 18 -10.37 0.43 14.93
N ALA A 19 -10.74 0.17 16.18
CA ALA A 19 -12.12 -0.14 16.54
C ALA A 19 -13.08 0.97 16.10
N LYS A 20 -12.73 2.24 16.38
CA LYS A 20 -13.56 3.39 16.01
C LYS A 20 -13.63 3.62 14.50
N LEU A 21 -12.53 3.43 13.80
CA LEU A 21 -12.50 3.48 12.34
C LEU A 21 -13.34 2.36 11.70
N ASN A 22 -13.29 1.15 12.29
CA ASN A 22 -14.08 0.00 11.84
C ASN A 22 -15.60 0.22 11.96
N GLU A 23 -16.07 0.84 13.05
CA GLU A 23 -17.47 1.24 13.20
C GLU A 23 -17.92 2.17 12.06
N ARG A 24 -17.02 3.02 11.58
CA ARG A 24 -17.26 3.99 10.51
C ARG A 24 -17.06 3.44 9.10
N LYS A 25 -16.65 2.17 8.98
CA LYS A 25 -16.27 1.56 7.69
C LYS A 25 -15.26 2.42 6.91
N ALA A 26 -14.25 2.91 7.62
CA ALA A 26 -13.33 3.90 7.10
C ALA A 26 -12.42 3.32 6.01
N VAL A 27 -12.05 4.18 5.05
CA VAL A 27 -10.92 3.98 4.15
C VAL A 27 -9.69 4.58 4.81
N ILE A 28 -8.65 3.78 5.01
CA ILE A 28 -7.41 4.20 5.67
C ILE A 28 -6.32 4.34 4.61
N PHE A 29 -5.90 5.58 4.37
CA PHE A 29 -4.78 5.84 3.47
C PHE A 29 -3.45 5.76 4.24
N MET A 30 -2.64 4.77 3.86
CA MET A 30 -1.30 4.54 4.40
C MET A 30 -0.28 5.25 3.52
N HIS A 31 0.00 6.50 3.86
CA HIS A 31 0.98 7.34 3.17
C HIS A 31 2.20 7.57 4.07
N PRO A 32 3.42 7.56 3.54
CA PRO A 32 4.64 7.81 4.30
C PRO A 32 4.59 9.12 5.09
N THR A 33 5.27 9.08 6.22
CA THR A 33 5.53 10.24 7.08
C THR A 33 6.98 10.18 7.54
N GLU A 34 7.32 10.85 8.61
CA GLU A 34 8.63 10.67 9.23
C GLU A 34 8.86 9.19 9.60
N CYS A 35 10.00 8.63 9.21
CA CYS A 35 10.31 7.23 9.42
C CYS A 35 10.51 6.90 10.90
N CYS A 36 10.02 5.74 11.35
CA CYS A 36 10.19 5.28 12.73
C CYS A 36 11.61 4.86 13.07
N THR A 37 12.44 4.56 12.09
CA THR A 37 13.81 4.07 12.33
C THR A 37 14.72 5.23 12.68
N PRO A 38 15.25 5.31 13.92
CA PRO A 38 16.19 6.36 14.28
C PRO A 38 17.50 6.19 13.50
N GLY A 39 17.97 7.27 12.93
CA GLY A 39 19.33 7.36 12.43
C GLY A 39 19.52 6.84 11.01
N HIS A 40 19.37 7.71 10.05
CA HIS A 40 19.89 7.54 8.69
C HIS A 40 21.42 7.59 8.62
N ALA A 41 22.09 7.42 9.76
CA ALA A 41 23.55 7.41 9.89
C ALA A 41 24.09 6.22 9.08
N GLY A 42 24.53 6.49 7.85
CA GLY A 42 25.18 5.52 7.00
C GLY A 42 24.59 5.38 5.58
N VAL A 43 23.41 5.95 5.32
CA VAL A 43 22.81 5.87 3.97
C VAL A 43 23.35 6.98 3.04
N GLY A 44 24.23 7.85 3.55
CA GLY A 44 24.84 8.93 2.78
C GLY A 44 23.81 10.00 2.35
N PRO A 45 23.95 10.59 1.14
CA PRO A 45 23.09 11.68 0.67
C PRO A 45 21.73 11.22 0.13
N VAL A 46 21.26 10.02 0.47
CA VAL A 46 19.96 9.49 0.04
C VAL A 46 18.86 10.11 0.89
N SER A 47 17.90 10.77 0.26
CA SER A 47 16.75 11.33 0.95
C SER A 47 15.73 10.24 1.33
N ASP A 48 15.00 10.43 2.43
CA ASP A 48 13.99 9.50 2.92
C ASP A 48 12.96 9.08 1.86
N PRO A 49 12.40 10.02 1.06
CA PRO A 49 11.47 9.64 -0.01
C PRO A 49 12.04 8.72 -1.08
N MET A 50 13.36 8.77 -1.31
CA MET A 50 13.98 7.93 -2.32
C MET A 50 13.96 6.45 -1.95
N MET A 51 14.11 6.12 -0.67
CA MET A 51 14.26 4.73 -0.23
C MET A 51 13.51 4.41 1.07
N GLU A 52 13.73 5.20 2.14
CA GLU A 52 13.26 4.86 3.47
C GLU A 52 11.73 4.80 3.58
N TYR A 53 11.01 5.64 2.86
CA TYR A 53 9.55 5.61 2.82
C TYR A 53 9.00 4.28 2.28
N PHE A 54 9.68 3.66 1.34
CA PHE A 54 9.31 2.35 0.83
C PHE A 54 9.46 1.26 1.90
N PHE A 55 10.55 1.29 2.63
CA PHE A 55 10.77 0.34 3.73
C PHE A 55 9.83 0.59 4.90
N ASP A 56 9.56 1.85 5.25
CA ASP A 56 8.66 2.17 6.36
C ASP A 56 7.20 1.80 6.03
N THR A 57 6.74 2.07 4.81
CA THR A 57 5.43 1.61 4.32
C THR A 57 5.33 0.09 4.39
N THR A 58 6.38 -0.61 3.96
CA THR A 58 6.43 -2.08 4.02
C THR A 58 6.36 -2.58 5.45
N ARG A 59 7.14 -2.00 6.38
CA ARG A 59 7.07 -2.35 7.81
C ARG A 59 5.67 -2.14 8.38
N ALA A 60 5.02 -1.03 8.03
CA ALA A 60 3.68 -0.71 8.49
C ALA A 60 2.65 -1.77 8.04
N VAL A 61 2.67 -2.17 6.76
CA VAL A 61 1.74 -3.17 6.22
C VAL A 61 2.03 -4.56 6.79
N VAL A 62 3.30 -4.96 6.86
CA VAL A 62 3.69 -6.26 7.45
C VAL A 62 3.27 -6.33 8.92
N ASN A 63 3.50 -5.26 9.69
CA ASN A 63 3.07 -5.19 11.09
C ASN A 63 1.55 -5.30 11.23
N LEU A 64 0.78 -4.58 10.39
CA LEU A 64 -0.68 -4.64 10.34
C LEU A 64 -1.22 -6.05 10.08
N LEU A 65 -0.59 -6.77 9.13
CA LEU A 65 -0.96 -8.14 8.75
C LEU A 65 -0.60 -9.16 9.85
N LEU A 66 0.63 -9.12 10.36
CA LEU A 66 1.10 -10.06 11.38
C LEU A 66 0.44 -9.85 12.74
N ALA A 67 0.01 -8.64 13.08
CA ALA A 67 -0.77 -8.35 14.27
C ALA A 67 -2.25 -8.79 14.17
N GLY A 68 -2.69 -9.30 13.01
CA GLY A 68 -4.08 -9.70 12.79
C GLY A 68 -5.09 -8.56 12.75
N THR A 69 -4.63 -7.30 12.67
CA THR A 69 -5.51 -6.12 12.70
C THR A 69 -6.50 -6.11 11.53
N VAL A 70 -6.07 -6.55 10.34
CA VAL A 70 -6.93 -6.62 9.15
C VAL A 70 -8.03 -7.66 9.32
N GLU A 71 -7.73 -8.78 9.95
CA GLU A 71 -8.69 -9.85 10.24
C GLU A 71 -9.66 -9.44 11.35
N LYS A 72 -9.17 -8.75 12.36
CA LYS A 72 -9.97 -8.26 13.50
C LYS A 72 -10.98 -7.20 13.08
N TYR A 73 -10.59 -6.28 12.21
CA TYR A 73 -11.41 -5.12 11.81
C TYR A 73 -11.90 -5.24 10.37
N GLN A 74 -12.94 -6.03 10.17
CA GLN A 74 -13.40 -6.49 8.85
C GLN A 74 -14.09 -5.42 7.98
N ASN A 75 -14.47 -4.27 8.53
CA ASN A 75 -15.12 -3.20 7.77
C ASN A 75 -14.14 -2.14 7.23
N LEU A 76 -12.84 -2.30 7.49
CA LEU A 76 -11.83 -1.36 7.04
C LEU A 76 -11.38 -1.67 5.62
N THR A 77 -11.14 -0.64 4.84
CA THR A 77 -10.43 -0.70 3.55
C THR A 77 -9.12 0.05 3.69
N PHE A 78 -8.05 -0.51 3.16
CA PHE A 78 -6.71 0.08 3.24
C PHE A 78 -6.26 0.51 1.84
N LEU A 79 -5.75 1.73 1.73
CA LEU A 79 -5.11 2.24 0.54
C LEU A 79 -3.62 2.42 0.86
N VAL A 80 -2.75 1.74 0.11
CA VAL A 80 -1.30 1.78 0.31
C VAL A 80 -0.65 2.55 -0.82
N SER A 81 0.19 3.53 -0.48
CA SER A 81 0.88 4.34 -1.47
C SER A 81 1.97 3.58 -2.23
N HIS A 82 2.38 4.16 -3.38
CA HIS A 82 3.55 3.75 -4.16
C HIS A 82 3.54 2.27 -4.58
N CYS A 83 2.42 1.80 -5.14
CA CYS A 83 2.25 0.45 -5.66
C CYS A 83 2.59 -0.67 -4.66
N GLY A 84 2.41 -0.39 -3.36
CA GLY A 84 2.75 -1.34 -2.29
C GLY A 84 4.23 -1.39 -1.92
N ALA A 85 5.03 -0.44 -2.40
CA ALA A 85 6.44 -0.28 -2.00
C ALA A 85 7.25 -1.58 -2.18
N THR A 86 7.98 -2.05 -1.15
CA THR A 86 8.78 -3.28 -1.21
C THR A 86 8.05 -4.52 -0.70
N ILE A 87 6.71 -4.47 -0.56
CA ILE A 87 5.90 -5.59 -0.06
C ILE A 87 5.96 -6.83 -0.97
N PRO A 88 5.80 -6.72 -2.32
CA PRO A 88 5.67 -7.90 -3.18
C PRO A 88 6.75 -8.96 -3.00
N PRO A 89 8.05 -8.65 -3.05
CA PRO A 89 9.11 -9.65 -2.90
C PRO A 89 9.23 -10.21 -1.48
N LEU A 90 8.57 -9.60 -0.49
CA LEU A 90 8.66 -10.01 0.91
C LEU A 90 7.48 -10.84 1.40
N VAL A 91 6.37 -10.96 0.64
CA VAL A 91 5.16 -11.66 1.11
C VAL A 91 5.47 -13.07 1.54
N GLU A 92 6.12 -13.87 0.68
CA GLU A 92 6.47 -15.25 1.02
C GLU A 92 7.46 -15.30 2.19
N ARG A 93 8.44 -14.39 2.19
CA ARG A 93 9.46 -14.37 3.23
C ARG A 93 8.89 -14.10 4.61
N PHE A 94 8.10 -13.04 4.81
CA PHE A 94 7.63 -12.72 6.16
C PHE A 94 6.59 -13.72 6.67
N THR A 95 5.72 -14.25 5.80
CA THR A 95 4.72 -15.24 6.19
C THR A 95 5.37 -16.57 6.56
N ALA A 96 6.26 -17.08 5.70
CA ALA A 96 6.96 -18.34 5.97
C ALA A 96 7.91 -18.19 7.17
N PHE A 97 8.59 -17.06 7.34
CA PHE A 97 9.47 -16.83 8.47
C PHE A 97 8.70 -16.81 9.80
N ALA A 98 7.56 -16.10 9.83
CA ALA A 98 6.71 -16.07 11.02
C ALA A 98 6.27 -17.47 11.45
N THR A 99 5.81 -18.28 10.50
CA THR A 99 5.29 -19.62 10.80
C THR A 99 6.42 -20.65 11.05
N LEU A 100 7.38 -20.75 10.12
CA LEU A 100 8.37 -21.86 10.15
C LEU A 100 9.54 -21.58 11.09
N ILE A 101 9.93 -20.33 11.29
CA ILE A 101 11.11 -19.98 12.08
C ILE A 101 10.72 -19.49 13.47
N LEU A 102 9.68 -18.63 13.55
CA LEU A 102 9.22 -18.07 14.82
C LEU A 102 8.12 -18.90 15.49
N GLY A 103 7.58 -19.92 14.83
CA GLY A 103 6.51 -20.76 15.37
C GLY A 103 5.17 -20.06 15.58
N GLN A 104 4.93 -18.94 14.91
CA GLN A 104 3.70 -18.18 15.02
C GLN A 104 2.59 -18.81 14.17
N THR A 105 1.88 -19.77 14.73
CA THR A 105 0.83 -20.53 14.01
C THR A 105 -0.38 -19.72 13.59
N ASP A 106 -0.63 -18.59 14.24
CA ASP A 106 -1.77 -17.70 13.96
C ASP A 106 -1.43 -16.63 12.88
N SER A 107 -0.19 -16.61 12.39
CA SER A 107 0.22 -15.70 11.31
C SER A 107 -0.45 -16.09 9.98
N PRO A 108 -0.85 -15.10 9.15
CA PRO A 108 -1.47 -15.39 7.88
C PRO A 108 -0.48 -16.09 6.92
N SER A 109 -0.98 -17.04 6.14
CA SER A 109 -0.21 -17.63 5.05
C SER A 109 -0.03 -16.62 3.89
N SER A 110 0.94 -16.87 3.01
CA SER A 110 1.14 -16.09 1.78
C SER A 110 -0.14 -16.03 0.93
N ALA A 111 -0.85 -17.14 0.80
CA ALA A 111 -2.12 -17.18 0.08
C ALA A 111 -3.18 -16.28 0.73
N ARG A 112 -3.27 -16.29 2.07
CA ARG A 112 -4.20 -15.41 2.80
C ARG A 112 -3.84 -13.94 2.64
N VAL A 113 -2.57 -13.57 2.70
CA VAL A 113 -2.12 -12.20 2.46
C VAL A 113 -2.52 -11.72 1.06
N LYS A 114 -2.29 -12.55 0.03
CA LYS A 114 -2.70 -12.22 -1.35
C LYS A 114 -4.22 -12.07 -1.48
N GLU A 115 -4.99 -12.90 -0.79
CA GLU A 115 -6.46 -12.75 -0.73
C GLU A 115 -6.88 -11.43 -0.07
N LEU A 116 -6.25 -11.06 1.05
CA LEU A 116 -6.48 -9.77 1.70
C LEU A 116 -6.16 -8.60 0.76
N PHE A 117 -5.07 -8.68 0.01
CA PHE A 117 -4.71 -7.64 -0.96
C PHE A 117 -5.76 -7.49 -2.07
N ARG A 118 -6.42 -8.57 -2.48
CA ARG A 118 -7.50 -8.55 -3.48
C ARG A 118 -8.84 -8.08 -2.93
N THR A 119 -9.07 -8.18 -1.63
CA THR A 119 -10.39 -7.94 -1.04
C THR A 119 -10.45 -6.71 -0.15
N ARG A 120 -9.35 -6.35 0.52
CA ARG A 120 -9.32 -5.34 1.58
C ARG A 120 -8.37 -4.17 1.30
N PHE A 121 -7.49 -4.32 0.31
CA PHE A 121 -6.48 -3.32 -0.01
C PHE A 121 -6.67 -2.75 -1.41
N TYR A 122 -6.27 -1.48 -1.54
CA TYR A 122 -6.02 -0.79 -2.80
C TYR A 122 -4.61 -0.22 -2.78
N PHE A 123 -4.06 0.04 -3.97
CA PHE A 123 -2.68 0.49 -4.11
C PHE A 123 -2.62 1.60 -5.15
N ASP A 124 -2.10 2.78 -4.78
CA ASP A 124 -1.92 3.83 -5.76
C ASP A 124 -0.65 3.66 -6.59
N LEU A 125 -0.63 4.30 -7.74
CA LEU A 125 0.47 4.28 -8.68
C LEU A 125 1.31 5.55 -8.62
N ALA A 126 1.36 6.25 -7.47
CA ALA A 126 2.20 7.41 -7.29
C ALA A 126 3.69 7.10 -7.45
N GLY A 127 4.48 8.08 -7.86
CA GLY A 127 5.93 7.95 -8.00
C GLY A 127 6.36 7.18 -9.24
N PHE A 128 7.10 6.08 -9.05
CA PHE A 128 7.78 5.33 -10.11
C PHE A 128 7.32 3.87 -10.21
N PRO A 129 6.03 3.59 -10.49
CA PRO A 129 5.53 2.20 -10.53
C PRO A 129 6.02 1.44 -11.77
N PHE A 130 6.35 2.12 -12.86
CA PHE A 130 6.79 1.53 -14.12
C PHE A 130 8.30 1.70 -14.36
N PRO A 131 8.96 0.69 -14.98
CA PRO A 131 8.36 -0.55 -15.48
C PRO A 131 8.33 -1.70 -14.46
N ASP A 132 9.04 -1.62 -13.34
CA ASP A 132 9.40 -2.80 -12.53
C ASP A 132 8.47 -3.03 -11.34
N LEU A 133 8.12 -1.98 -10.60
CA LEU A 133 7.35 -2.09 -9.36
C LEU A 133 5.95 -2.68 -9.62
N ILE A 134 5.30 -2.27 -10.70
CA ILE A 134 4.00 -2.81 -11.12
C ILE A 134 4.05 -4.32 -11.41
N LYS A 135 5.13 -4.81 -12.01
CA LYS A 135 5.32 -6.24 -12.28
C LYS A 135 5.43 -7.04 -10.98
N GLY A 136 6.16 -6.48 -10.01
CA GLY A 136 6.21 -7.04 -8.66
C GLY A 136 4.83 -7.09 -8.01
N TYR A 137 4.08 -5.98 -8.05
CA TYR A 137 2.73 -5.91 -7.50
C TYR A 137 1.79 -6.97 -8.10
N LEU A 138 1.80 -7.16 -9.42
CA LEU A 138 0.94 -8.14 -10.10
C LEU A 138 1.20 -9.61 -9.70
N THR A 139 2.28 -9.89 -8.97
CA THR A 139 2.51 -11.23 -8.39
C THR A 139 1.71 -11.47 -7.11
N VAL A 140 1.23 -10.43 -6.46
CA VAL A 140 0.56 -10.48 -5.16
C VAL A 140 -0.82 -9.82 -5.13
N GLY A 141 -1.08 -8.88 -6.03
CA GLY A 141 -2.32 -8.11 -6.16
C GLY A 141 -2.99 -8.29 -7.51
N GLU A 142 -4.03 -7.51 -7.76
CA GLU A 142 -4.84 -7.54 -9.00
C GLU A 142 -5.02 -6.13 -9.57
N PRO A 143 -5.13 -5.98 -10.92
CA PRO A 143 -5.31 -4.67 -11.56
C PRO A 143 -6.53 -3.88 -11.04
N GLY A 144 -7.60 -4.57 -10.68
CA GLY A 144 -8.82 -3.97 -10.13
C GLY A 144 -8.64 -3.34 -8.73
N ARG A 145 -7.46 -3.44 -8.15
CA ARG A 145 -7.10 -2.80 -6.87
C ARG A 145 -6.09 -1.68 -7.01
N LEU A 146 -5.78 -1.30 -8.25
CA LEU A 146 -4.89 -0.17 -8.53
C LEU A 146 -5.68 1.14 -8.62
N LEU A 147 -5.05 2.22 -8.18
CA LEU A 147 -5.58 3.58 -8.22
C LEU A 147 -4.57 4.51 -8.85
N TYR A 148 -5.05 5.53 -9.56
CA TYR A 148 -4.18 6.64 -9.96
C TYR A 148 -3.71 7.41 -8.72
N GLY A 149 -2.43 7.84 -8.71
CA GLY A 149 -1.83 8.72 -7.72
C GLY A 149 -0.72 9.55 -8.36
N SER A 150 -0.63 10.84 -8.02
CA SER A 150 0.39 11.76 -8.53
C SER A 150 1.48 12.09 -7.52
N ASP A 151 1.21 11.87 -6.25
CA ASP A 151 2.04 12.32 -5.12
C ASP A 151 2.20 13.86 -5.04
N TYR A 152 1.35 14.62 -5.74
CA TYR A 152 1.31 16.07 -5.61
C TYR A 152 0.73 16.45 -4.24
N PRO A 153 1.27 17.45 -3.52
CA PRO A 153 2.33 18.40 -3.91
C PRO A 153 3.75 17.99 -3.48
N TYR A 154 3.97 16.80 -2.95
CA TYR A 154 5.31 16.33 -2.56
C TYR A 154 6.19 16.09 -3.79
N THR A 155 5.61 15.57 -4.85
CA THR A 155 6.21 15.56 -6.19
C THR A 155 5.84 16.86 -6.91
N SER A 156 6.82 17.55 -7.47
CA SER A 156 6.59 18.83 -8.17
C SER A 156 5.71 18.65 -9.41
N GLU A 157 4.95 19.68 -9.79
CA GLU A 157 4.07 19.67 -10.96
C GLU A 157 4.79 19.19 -12.24
N LYS A 158 6.00 19.71 -12.49
CA LYS A 158 6.83 19.28 -13.63
C LYS A 158 7.15 17.79 -13.60
N ALA A 159 7.47 17.25 -12.42
CA ALA A 159 7.75 15.83 -12.27
C ALA A 159 6.46 15.00 -12.41
N CYS A 160 5.33 15.46 -11.85
CA CYS A 160 4.03 14.81 -12.02
C CYS A 160 3.65 14.66 -13.50
N THR A 161 3.90 15.68 -14.34
CA THR A 161 3.65 15.63 -15.78
C THR A 161 4.45 14.49 -16.44
N VAL A 162 5.74 14.43 -16.19
CA VAL A 162 6.61 13.37 -16.74
C VAL A 162 6.21 11.99 -16.24
N LEU A 163 5.87 11.86 -14.94
CA LEU A 163 5.47 10.58 -14.36
C LEU A 163 4.11 10.13 -14.86
N SER A 164 3.16 11.04 -15.12
CA SER A 164 1.86 10.68 -15.68
C SER A 164 1.98 10.16 -17.12
N GLU A 165 2.85 10.74 -17.95
CA GLU A 165 3.14 10.25 -19.29
C GLU A 165 3.75 8.83 -19.28
N ARG A 166 4.71 8.59 -18.36
CA ARG A 166 5.30 7.25 -18.15
C ARG A 166 4.28 6.25 -17.65
N MET A 167 3.41 6.66 -16.74
CA MET A 167 2.32 5.81 -16.23
C MET A 167 1.34 5.46 -17.34
N GLU A 168 0.89 6.43 -18.13
CA GLU A 168 -0.01 6.18 -19.26
C GLU A 168 0.59 5.19 -20.25
N ALA A 169 1.84 5.38 -20.65
CA ALA A 169 2.53 4.46 -21.55
C ALA A 169 2.60 3.03 -20.96
N GLY A 170 2.99 2.91 -19.70
CA GLY A 170 3.08 1.60 -19.02
C GLY A 170 1.73 0.93 -18.80
N LEU A 171 0.68 1.69 -18.52
CA LEU A 171 -0.68 1.15 -18.40
C LEU A 171 -1.18 0.59 -19.74
N ARG A 172 -0.96 1.31 -20.85
CA ARG A 172 -1.33 0.86 -22.21
C ARG A 172 -0.58 -0.39 -22.67
N GLU A 173 0.63 -0.61 -22.15
CA GLU A 173 1.39 -1.84 -22.42
C GLU A 173 0.78 -3.07 -21.72
N LEU A 174 0.20 -2.88 -20.54
CA LEU A 174 -0.22 -3.97 -19.66
C LEU A 174 -1.72 -4.25 -19.62
N PHE A 175 -2.56 -3.23 -19.91
CA PHE A 175 -3.99 -3.31 -19.67
C PHE A 175 -4.80 -2.76 -20.83
N ASP A 176 -6.06 -3.23 -20.95
CA ASP A 176 -7.05 -2.70 -21.87
C ASP A 176 -7.63 -1.35 -21.38
N GLU A 177 -8.33 -0.65 -22.26
CA GLU A 177 -8.92 0.67 -22.01
C GLU A 177 -9.92 0.66 -20.83
N ASP A 178 -10.66 -0.42 -20.63
CA ASP A 178 -11.64 -0.54 -19.55
C ASP A 178 -10.93 -0.63 -18.20
N MET A 179 -9.85 -1.39 -18.10
CA MET A 179 -9.03 -1.48 -16.90
C MET A 179 -8.31 -0.16 -16.64
N ILE A 180 -7.76 0.50 -17.64
CA ILE A 180 -7.12 1.81 -17.51
C ILE A 180 -8.11 2.83 -16.94
N LYS A 181 -9.33 2.88 -17.45
CA LYS A 181 -10.40 3.75 -16.94
C LYS A 181 -10.74 3.45 -15.48
N LYS A 182 -10.79 2.18 -15.09
CA LYS A 182 -10.98 1.79 -13.68
C LYS A 182 -9.84 2.28 -12.81
N ILE A 183 -8.59 2.14 -13.23
CA ILE A 183 -7.41 2.59 -12.47
C ILE A 183 -7.43 4.12 -12.30
N TYR A 184 -7.75 4.88 -13.35
CA TYR A 184 -7.78 6.34 -13.27
C TYR A 184 -8.90 6.89 -12.40
N SER A 185 -10.08 6.27 -12.36
CA SER A 185 -11.21 6.82 -11.61
C SER A 185 -12.20 5.79 -11.06
N GLY A 186 -12.51 4.72 -11.81
CA GLY A 186 -13.59 3.80 -11.46
C GLY A 186 -13.39 3.13 -10.10
N ASN A 187 -12.19 2.64 -9.82
CA ASN A 187 -11.88 2.00 -8.54
C ASN A 187 -11.98 2.98 -7.35
N ALA A 188 -11.57 4.24 -7.54
CA ALA A 188 -11.71 5.27 -6.52
C ALA A 188 -13.18 5.64 -6.26
N GLN A 189 -14.00 5.73 -7.32
CA GLN A 189 -15.44 5.97 -7.20
C GLN A 189 -16.12 4.83 -6.43
N GLU A 190 -15.75 3.58 -6.69
CA GLU A 190 -16.27 2.42 -5.97
C GLU A 190 -15.94 2.49 -4.46
N ILE A 191 -14.68 2.77 -4.09
CA ILE A 191 -14.25 2.88 -2.70
C ILE A 191 -15.01 4.00 -1.97
N LEU A 192 -15.23 5.12 -2.63
CA LEU A 192 -15.83 6.31 -2.02
C LEU A 192 -17.37 6.30 -2.13
N ASN A 193 -17.98 5.26 -2.72
CA ASN A 193 -19.41 5.16 -2.98
C ASN A 193 -19.97 6.38 -3.73
N VAL A 194 -19.17 6.96 -4.63
CA VAL A 194 -19.60 8.09 -5.47
C VAL A 194 -20.34 7.51 -6.67
N SER A 195 -21.67 7.54 -6.63
CA SER A 195 -22.48 7.20 -7.81
C SER A 195 -22.17 8.19 -8.94
N ASN A 196 -22.04 7.69 -10.18
CA ASN A 196 -21.95 8.50 -11.39
C ASN A 196 -23.25 9.30 -11.57
N SER A 197 -23.36 10.43 -10.89
CA SER A 197 -24.40 11.44 -11.12
C SER A 197 -23.78 12.55 -11.99
N CYS A 198 -23.72 12.29 -13.30
CA CYS A 198 -23.59 13.30 -14.36
C CYS A 198 -24.51 12.90 -15.49
#